data_3be0d4b79529a44ca9e5028b1916e54c
#
_entry.id   3be0d4b79529a44ca9e5028b1916e54c
#
_cell.length_a   1.000
_cell.length_b   1.000
_cell.length_c   1.000
_cell.angle_alpha   90.00
_cell.angle_beta   90.00
_cell.angle_gamma   90.00
#
_symmetry.space_group_name_H-M   'P 1'
#
loop_
_entity.id
_entity.type
_entity.pdbx_description
1 polymer ?
#
loop_
_entity_poly.entity_id
_entity_poly.type
_entity_poly.pdbx_seq_one_letter_code
_entity_poly.pdbx_strand_id
1 'polypeptide(L)'
;YSSSNLLNNFFNIYTDKQKKYLKEISKKLSFKDIKKSISKLQSIKVLVLGETIIDKYVFCETLGKSGKEPMLAMREIKTEEYYGGAVAIANHLSNFCKSINLFTIIGEKKEYQKKIIKNVAKNVTLNFFYKDNSPTIVKKRFLDNINKNKILGVYEINDELININHQIKIEKQLKKLKNKVDLIIVSDYGHGFLSKNTAKTVATISNSVALNAQINAANLGLHTINNYKNLETTVINEMEL
;
A
#
# COMPACT_ATOMS: atom_id res chain seq x y z
N TYR A 1 -1.41 33.41 23.20
CA TYR A 1 -0.92 33.33 21.81
C TYR A 1 -0.63 31.88 21.50
N SER A 2 -1.34 31.26 20.51
CA SER A 2 -1.00 29.90 20.11
C SER A 2 0.11 29.93 19.04
N SER A 3 1.02 28.97 19.08
CA SER A 3 2.08 28.83 18.08
C SER A 3 1.50 28.73 16.65
N SER A 4 0.31 28.12 16.50
CA SER A 4 -0.40 28.05 15.24
C SER A 4 -0.83 29.43 14.69
N ASN A 5 -1.26 30.37 15.57
CA ASN A 5 -1.62 31.73 15.15
C ASN A 5 -0.38 32.53 14.72
N LEU A 6 0.73 32.37 15.43
CA LEU A 6 2.01 32.99 15.05
C LEU A 6 2.49 32.46 13.70
N LEU A 7 2.49 31.15 13.49
CA LEU A 7 2.86 30.53 12.22
C LEU A 7 1.97 31.02 11.06
N ASN A 8 0.65 31.04 11.26
CA ASN A 8 -0.30 31.44 10.19
C ASN A 8 -0.24 32.92 9.85
N ASN A 9 0.12 33.79 10.81
CA ASN A 9 0.13 35.23 10.61
C ASN A 9 1.48 35.79 10.16
N PHE A 10 2.58 35.12 10.50
CA PHE A 10 3.94 35.64 10.24
C PHE A 10 4.75 34.78 9.26
N PHE A 11 4.31 33.56 8.95
CA PHE A 11 4.99 32.69 7.99
C PHE A 11 4.04 32.30 6.86
N ASN A 12 4.48 32.45 5.62
CA ASN A 12 3.77 31.98 4.44
C ASN A 12 3.88 30.46 4.32
N ILE A 13 3.11 29.72 5.16
CA ILE A 13 3.07 28.24 5.14
C ILE A 13 2.48 27.71 3.83
N TYR A 14 1.58 28.49 3.21
CA TYR A 14 0.90 28.11 1.98
C TYR A 14 1.30 29.02 0.83
N THR A 15 1.51 28.45 -0.35
CA THR A 15 1.66 29.21 -1.60
C THR A 15 0.35 29.97 -1.92
N ASP A 16 0.42 31.02 -2.74
CA ASP A 16 -0.76 31.79 -3.11
C ASP A 16 -1.82 30.94 -3.84
N LYS A 17 -1.38 29.96 -4.64
CA LYS A 17 -2.24 28.96 -5.28
C LYS A 17 -3.00 28.12 -4.25
N GLN A 18 -2.31 27.65 -3.19
CA GLN A 18 -2.93 26.90 -2.11
C GLN A 18 -3.92 27.75 -1.31
N LYS A 19 -3.56 28.99 -0.99
CA LYS A 19 -4.46 29.94 -0.29
C LYS A 19 -5.73 30.18 -1.09
N LYS A 20 -5.60 30.41 -2.41
CA LYS A 20 -6.76 30.59 -3.30
C LYS A 20 -7.67 29.37 -3.29
N TYR A 21 -7.09 28.18 -3.45
CA TYR A 21 -7.82 26.92 -3.43
C TYR A 21 -8.55 26.67 -2.09
N LEU A 22 -7.87 26.87 -0.95
CA LEU A 22 -8.48 26.74 0.37
C LEU A 22 -9.64 27.71 0.58
N LYS A 23 -9.50 28.95 0.10
CA LYS A 23 -10.57 29.96 0.13
C LYS A 23 -11.78 29.57 -0.74
N GLU A 24 -11.54 28.97 -1.88
CA GLU A 24 -12.62 28.48 -2.76
C GLU A 24 -13.35 27.28 -2.16
N ILE A 25 -12.61 26.31 -1.59
CA ILE A 25 -13.20 25.15 -0.91
C ILE A 25 -14.02 25.58 0.31
N SER A 26 -13.50 26.49 1.15
CA SER A 26 -14.19 26.94 2.36
C SER A 26 -15.52 27.65 2.08
N LYS A 27 -15.70 28.20 0.87
CA LYS A 27 -16.97 28.76 0.43
C LYS A 27 -18.01 27.69 0.04
N LYS A 28 -17.53 26.50 -0.40
CA LYS A 28 -18.39 25.41 -0.92
C LYS A 28 -18.72 24.36 0.14
N LEU A 29 -17.80 24.12 1.07
CA LEU A 29 -17.88 23.05 2.06
C LEU A 29 -17.60 23.58 3.45
N SER A 30 -18.54 23.41 4.36
CA SER A 30 -18.30 23.64 5.77
C SER A 30 -17.56 22.45 6.41
N PHE A 31 -16.92 22.67 7.54
CA PHE A 31 -16.32 21.59 8.34
C PHE A 31 -17.35 20.51 8.74
N LYS A 32 -18.61 20.93 8.95
CA LYS A 32 -19.74 20.03 9.23
C LYS A 32 -20.03 19.10 8.03
N ASP A 33 -19.96 19.60 6.81
CA ASP A 33 -20.19 18.82 5.60
C ASP A 33 -19.07 17.79 5.40
N ILE A 34 -17.82 18.19 5.63
CA ILE A 34 -16.68 17.28 5.59
C ILE A 34 -16.83 16.16 6.63
N LYS A 35 -17.14 16.51 7.88
CA LYS A 35 -17.36 15.55 8.96
C LYS A 35 -18.52 14.60 8.63
N LYS A 36 -19.62 15.10 8.08
CA LYS A 36 -20.76 14.30 7.64
C LYS A 36 -20.37 13.32 6.52
N SER A 37 -19.55 13.77 5.56
CA SER A 37 -19.05 12.91 4.47
C SER A 37 -18.17 11.79 4.99
N ILE A 38 -17.25 12.10 5.91
CA ILE A 38 -16.41 11.09 6.55
C ILE A 38 -17.25 10.09 7.36
N SER A 39 -18.28 10.56 8.09
CA SER A 39 -19.15 9.68 8.87
C SER A 39 -19.93 8.68 8.01
N LYS A 40 -20.24 9.01 6.76
CA LYS A 40 -20.90 8.08 5.82
C LYS A 40 -20.00 6.86 5.50
N LEU A 41 -18.68 7.00 5.55
CA LEU A 41 -17.76 5.91 5.30
C LEU A 41 -17.90 4.79 6.33
N GLN A 42 -18.42 5.08 7.53
CA GLN A 42 -18.63 4.09 8.59
C GLN A 42 -19.66 2.99 8.26
N SER A 43 -20.45 3.15 7.21
CA SER A 43 -21.34 2.10 6.70
C SER A 43 -20.72 1.24 5.62
N ILE A 44 -19.61 1.65 5.02
CA ILE A 44 -19.01 1.04 3.83
C ILE A 44 -18.23 -0.23 4.19
N LYS A 45 -18.49 -1.28 3.41
CA LYS A 45 -17.77 -2.56 3.44
C LYS A 45 -16.78 -2.60 2.28
N VAL A 46 -15.50 -2.74 2.58
CA VAL A 46 -14.43 -2.65 1.58
C VAL A 46 -13.75 -4.00 1.38
N LEU A 47 -13.45 -4.35 0.13
CA LEU A 47 -12.46 -5.36 -0.20
C LEU A 47 -11.16 -4.65 -0.57
N VAL A 48 -10.07 -4.97 0.11
CA VAL A 48 -8.71 -4.61 -0.30
C VAL A 48 -8.06 -5.85 -0.90
N LEU A 49 -7.52 -5.70 -2.10
CA LEU A 49 -6.90 -6.79 -2.85
C LEU A 49 -5.51 -6.34 -3.31
N GLY A 50 -4.45 -6.98 -2.84
CA GLY A 50 -3.07 -6.60 -3.20
C GLY A 50 -2.01 -7.31 -2.39
N GLU A 51 -0.75 -7.05 -2.73
CA GLU A 51 0.39 -7.67 -2.09
C GLU A 51 0.67 -7.11 -0.70
N THR A 52 1.05 -7.98 0.23
CA THR A 52 1.72 -7.58 1.47
C THR A 52 3.18 -7.29 1.19
N ILE A 53 3.66 -6.15 1.66
CA ILE A 53 5.06 -5.75 1.58
C ILE A 53 5.56 -5.47 2.99
N ILE A 54 6.68 -6.08 3.35
CA ILE A 54 7.37 -5.78 4.60
C ILE A 54 8.47 -4.77 4.29
N ASP A 55 8.30 -3.54 4.77
CA ASP A 55 9.31 -2.49 4.64
C ASP A 55 10.24 -2.53 5.86
N LYS A 56 11.52 -2.84 5.64
CA LYS A 56 12.56 -2.80 6.67
C LYS A 56 13.49 -1.63 6.43
N TYR A 57 13.63 -0.78 7.43
CA TYR A 57 14.56 0.35 7.43
C TYR A 57 15.70 0.06 8.40
N VAL A 58 16.89 -0.18 7.84
CA VAL A 58 18.11 -0.46 8.58
C VAL A 58 18.91 0.83 8.69
N PHE A 59 18.93 1.43 9.86
CA PHE A 59 19.67 2.66 10.12
C PHE A 59 21.12 2.33 10.44
N CYS A 60 22.03 2.88 9.66
CA CYS A 60 23.44 2.56 9.71
C CYS A 60 24.32 3.79 9.92
N GLU A 61 25.45 3.55 10.56
CA GLU A 61 26.58 4.49 10.63
C GLU A 61 27.65 4.03 9.64
N THR A 62 28.12 4.93 8.82
CA THR A 62 29.22 4.64 7.87
C THR A 62 30.54 4.56 8.60
N LEU A 63 31.22 3.42 8.53
CA LEU A 63 32.57 3.23 9.12
C LEU A 63 33.69 3.59 8.13
N GLY A 64 33.38 3.67 6.84
CA GLY A 64 34.32 3.95 5.78
C GLY A 64 34.59 2.74 4.88
N LYS A 65 35.65 2.84 4.08
CA LYS A 65 36.08 1.78 3.17
C LYS A 65 36.75 0.65 3.96
N SER A 66 36.39 -0.59 3.67
CA SER A 66 37.09 -1.76 4.22
C SER A 66 38.56 -1.75 3.81
N GLY A 67 39.45 -2.08 4.75
CA GLY A 67 40.90 -2.16 4.47
C GLY A 67 41.30 -3.38 3.64
N LYS A 68 40.47 -4.42 3.58
CA LYS A 68 40.80 -5.71 2.91
C LYS A 68 40.11 -5.85 1.55
N GLU A 69 38.94 -5.28 1.38
CA GLU A 69 38.14 -5.43 0.17
C GLU A 69 37.55 -4.06 -0.26
N PRO A 70 37.28 -3.83 -1.56
CA PRO A 70 36.76 -2.57 -2.05
C PRO A 70 35.26 -2.43 -1.77
N MET A 71 34.85 -2.47 -0.50
CA MET A 71 33.46 -2.34 -0.07
C MET A 71 33.31 -1.27 1.02
N LEU A 72 32.11 -0.69 1.09
CA LEU A 72 31.72 0.21 2.17
C LEU A 72 31.33 -0.61 3.41
N ALA A 73 31.99 -0.34 4.53
CA ALA A 73 31.65 -0.94 5.83
C ALA A 73 30.67 -0.02 6.58
N MET A 74 29.63 -0.61 7.12
CA MET A 74 28.59 0.10 7.85
C MET A 74 28.27 -0.67 9.14
N ARG A 75 27.95 0.08 10.20
CA ARG A 75 27.46 -0.46 11.46
C ARG A 75 25.96 -0.30 11.52
N GLU A 76 25.21 -1.40 11.67
CA GLU A 76 23.77 -1.32 11.96
C GLU A 76 23.56 -0.78 13.39
N ILE A 77 22.73 0.26 13.49
CA ILE A 77 22.37 0.90 14.76
C ILE A 77 21.01 0.40 15.23
N LYS A 78 20.02 0.37 14.33
CA LYS A 78 18.67 -0.14 14.60
C LYS A 78 17.99 -0.55 13.30
N THR A 79 16.98 -1.42 13.45
CA THR A 79 16.08 -1.77 12.35
C THR A 79 14.63 -1.50 12.75
N GLU A 80 13.90 -0.86 11.85
CA GLU A 80 12.44 -0.65 11.98
C GLU A 80 11.74 -1.47 10.90
N GLU A 81 10.61 -2.12 11.27
CA GLU A 81 9.83 -2.97 10.38
C GLU A 81 8.39 -2.45 10.30
N TYR A 82 7.89 -2.26 9.09
CA TYR A 82 6.55 -1.77 8.82
C TYR A 82 5.80 -2.72 7.89
N TYR A 83 4.50 -2.88 8.13
CA TYR A 83 3.61 -3.70 7.31
C TYR A 83 2.95 -2.83 6.27
N GLY A 84 3.54 -2.81 5.09
CA GLY A 84 3.16 -2.01 3.93
C GLY A 84 2.23 -2.73 2.96
N GLY A 85 2.11 -2.16 1.75
CA GLY A 85 1.26 -2.69 0.71
C GLY A 85 -0.21 -2.71 1.12
N ALA A 86 -0.92 -3.75 0.73
CA ALA A 86 -2.35 -3.91 1.01
C ALA A 86 -2.68 -3.94 2.51
N VAL A 87 -1.74 -4.39 3.37
CA VAL A 87 -1.93 -4.38 4.84
C VAL A 87 -2.02 -2.95 5.37
N ALA A 88 -1.15 -2.05 4.92
CA ALA A 88 -1.20 -0.64 5.32
C ALA A 88 -2.51 0.01 4.88
N ILE A 89 -2.95 -0.25 3.64
CA ILE A 89 -4.21 0.28 3.12
C ILE A 89 -5.39 -0.21 3.98
N ALA A 90 -5.44 -1.51 4.29
CA ALA A 90 -6.51 -2.06 5.13
C ALA A 90 -6.53 -1.43 6.54
N ASN A 91 -5.37 -1.23 7.16
CA ASN A 91 -5.27 -0.57 8.46
C ASN A 91 -5.69 0.90 8.41
N HIS A 92 -5.33 1.64 7.37
CA HIS A 92 -5.81 3.02 7.21
C HIS A 92 -7.33 3.08 7.08
N LEU A 93 -7.92 2.23 6.25
CA LEU A 93 -9.37 2.19 6.04
C LEU A 93 -10.14 1.73 7.28
N SER A 94 -9.53 0.94 8.15
CA SER A 94 -10.16 0.44 9.38
C SER A 94 -10.69 1.54 10.30
N ASN A 95 -10.07 2.74 10.23
CA ASN A 95 -10.50 3.89 11.02
C ASN A 95 -11.75 4.59 10.46
N PHE A 96 -12.12 4.31 9.22
CA PHE A 96 -13.20 5.01 8.50
C PHE A 96 -14.34 4.07 8.12
N CYS A 97 -14.06 2.83 7.77
CA CYS A 97 -15.01 1.91 7.17
C CYS A 97 -15.57 0.89 8.17
N LYS A 98 -16.75 0.37 7.89
CA LYS A 98 -17.43 -0.62 8.74
C LYS A 98 -16.63 -1.90 8.89
N SER A 99 -16.21 -2.47 7.77
CA SER A 99 -15.44 -3.70 7.72
C SER A 99 -14.58 -3.77 6.47
N ILE A 100 -13.43 -4.37 6.62
CA ILE A 100 -12.49 -4.58 5.53
C ILE A 100 -12.24 -6.08 5.36
N ASN A 101 -12.43 -6.59 4.14
CA ASN A 101 -11.89 -7.88 3.75
C ASN A 101 -10.54 -7.64 3.08
N LEU A 102 -9.46 -8.14 3.64
CA LEU A 102 -8.15 -8.05 3.05
C LEU A 102 -7.78 -9.38 2.39
N PHE A 103 -7.65 -9.37 1.06
CA PHE A 103 -7.11 -10.47 0.27
C PHE A 103 -5.67 -10.13 -0.08
N THR A 104 -4.73 -10.88 0.46
CA THR A 104 -3.31 -10.58 0.29
C THR A 104 -2.46 -11.84 0.18
N ILE A 105 -1.29 -11.70 -0.42
CA ILE A 105 -0.33 -12.79 -0.59
C ILE A 105 0.88 -12.60 0.32
N ILE A 106 1.36 -13.70 0.86
CA ILE A 106 2.64 -13.82 1.58
C ILE A 106 3.40 -15.04 1.08
N GLY A 107 4.64 -15.19 1.51
CA GLY A 107 5.46 -16.34 1.14
C GLY A 107 4.96 -17.67 1.72
N GLU A 108 5.39 -18.77 1.10
CA GLU A 108 5.02 -20.13 1.47
C GLU A 108 5.35 -20.47 2.93
N LYS A 109 6.49 -19.98 3.42
CA LYS A 109 6.94 -20.24 4.79
C LYS A 109 6.17 -19.51 5.88
N LYS A 110 5.27 -18.55 5.50
CA LYS A 110 4.37 -17.81 6.41
C LYS A 110 5.08 -17.06 7.54
N GLU A 111 6.32 -16.69 7.36
CA GLU A 111 7.22 -16.12 8.38
C GLU A 111 6.67 -14.82 9.01
N TYR A 112 5.90 -14.04 8.26
CA TYR A 112 5.28 -12.79 8.74
C TYR A 112 3.82 -12.92 9.17
N GLN A 113 3.17 -14.06 8.94
CA GLN A 113 1.73 -14.21 9.13
C GLN A 113 1.28 -13.84 10.54
N LYS A 114 1.93 -14.41 11.58
CA LYS A 114 1.58 -14.13 12.98
C LYS A 114 1.73 -12.65 13.34
N LYS A 115 2.79 -12.01 12.83
CA LYS A 115 3.04 -10.60 13.07
C LYS A 115 1.97 -9.72 12.39
N ILE A 116 1.59 -10.03 11.15
CA ILE A 116 0.55 -9.31 10.41
C ILE A 116 -0.78 -9.42 11.17
N ILE A 117 -1.19 -10.63 11.57
CA ILE A 117 -2.43 -10.85 12.34
C ILE A 117 -2.46 -10.00 13.60
N LYS A 118 -1.33 -9.88 14.32
CA LYS A 118 -1.23 -9.07 15.54
C LYS A 118 -1.34 -7.56 15.28
N ASN A 119 -0.97 -7.10 14.08
CA ASN A 119 -0.85 -5.68 13.75
C ASN A 119 -1.99 -5.14 12.87
N VAL A 120 -2.99 -5.94 12.52
CA VAL A 120 -4.18 -5.46 11.82
C VAL A 120 -5.31 -5.12 12.78
N ALA A 121 -6.14 -4.16 12.40
CA ALA A 121 -7.29 -3.73 13.18
C ALA A 121 -8.37 -4.83 13.29
N LYS A 122 -9.18 -4.78 14.35
CA LYS A 122 -10.19 -5.81 14.66
C LYS A 122 -11.29 -5.96 13.61
N ASN A 123 -11.59 -4.91 12.85
CA ASN A 123 -12.58 -4.92 11.78
C ASN A 123 -12.00 -5.30 10.40
N VAL A 124 -10.74 -5.77 10.36
CA VAL A 124 -10.08 -6.32 9.16
C VAL A 124 -10.14 -7.84 9.20
N THR A 125 -10.83 -8.45 8.24
CA THR A 125 -10.84 -9.90 8.02
C THR A 125 -9.73 -10.27 7.04
N LEU A 126 -8.75 -11.04 7.50
CA LEU A 126 -7.59 -11.46 6.73
C LEU A 126 -7.87 -12.72 5.93
N ASN A 127 -7.56 -12.69 4.64
CA ASN A 127 -7.58 -13.84 3.74
C ASN A 127 -6.20 -13.94 3.08
N PHE A 128 -5.35 -14.80 3.63
CA PHE A 128 -4.02 -15.04 3.11
C PHE A 128 -4.02 -16.04 1.95
N PHE A 129 -3.27 -15.70 0.91
CA PHE A 129 -2.82 -16.61 -0.12
C PHE A 129 -1.31 -16.81 0.04
N TYR A 130 -0.82 -17.97 -0.34
CA TYR A 130 0.59 -18.31 -0.17
C TYR A 130 1.21 -18.55 -1.54
N LYS A 131 2.35 -17.93 -1.78
CA LYS A 131 3.07 -18.05 -3.04
C LYS A 131 4.11 -19.15 -2.91
N ASP A 132 3.96 -20.20 -3.71
CA ASP A 132 4.85 -21.37 -3.70
C ASP A 132 6.28 -20.95 -4.05
N ASN A 133 7.28 -21.56 -3.42
CA ASN A 133 8.70 -21.32 -3.61
C ASN A 133 9.10 -19.83 -3.56
N SER A 134 8.40 -19.05 -2.77
CA SER A 134 8.59 -17.60 -2.67
C SER A 134 8.72 -17.15 -1.23
N PRO A 135 9.56 -16.14 -0.95
CA PRO A 135 9.51 -15.42 0.31
C PRO A 135 8.29 -14.49 0.35
N THR A 136 7.92 -14.04 1.54
CA THR A 136 7.11 -12.82 1.66
C THR A 136 7.93 -11.64 1.13
N ILE A 137 7.29 -10.71 0.41
CA ILE A 137 7.97 -9.55 -0.15
C ILE A 137 8.57 -8.71 0.98
N VAL A 138 9.90 -8.58 1.00
CA VAL A 138 10.63 -7.74 1.94
C VAL A 138 11.45 -6.71 1.18
N LYS A 139 11.19 -5.43 1.42
CA LYS A 139 11.99 -4.32 0.87
C LYS A 139 12.86 -3.74 1.97
N LYS A 140 14.09 -4.25 2.07
CA LYS A 140 15.08 -3.76 3.03
C LYS A 140 15.81 -2.57 2.46
N ARG A 141 15.80 -1.45 3.19
CA ARG A 141 16.48 -0.21 2.82
C ARG A 141 17.46 0.19 3.91
N PHE A 142 18.70 0.37 3.52
CA PHE A 142 19.76 0.85 4.40
C PHE A 142 19.80 2.38 4.32
N LEU A 143 19.79 3.03 5.47
CA LEU A 143 19.76 4.49 5.59
C LEU A 143 20.92 4.95 6.46
N ASP A 144 21.46 6.11 6.13
CA ASP A 144 22.34 6.82 7.04
C ASP A 144 21.57 7.23 8.30
N ASN A 145 22.16 6.94 9.48
CA ASN A 145 21.47 7.19 10.75
C ASN A 145 21.33 8.69 11.10
N ILE A 146 22.16 9.56 10.55
CA ILE A 146 22.14 11.00 10.82
C ILE A 146 21.12 11.69 9.92
N ASN A 147 21.36 11.68 8.61
CA ASN A 147 20.57 12.44 7.64
C ASN A 147 19.40 11.66 7.04
N LYS A 148 19.27 10.37 7.38
CA LYS A 148 18.19 9.47 6.92
C LYS A 148 18.17 9.22 5.40
N ASN A 149 19.22 9.55 4.69
CA ASN A 149 19.32 9.29 3.25
C ASN A 149 19.40 7.78 3.00
N LYS A 150 18.68 7.31 1.97
CA LYS A 150 18.75 5.91 1.53
C LYS A 150 20.07 5.66 0.81
N ILE A 151 20.80 4.63 1.24
CA ILE A 151 22.11 4.26 0.72
C ILE A 151 21.98 3.06 -0.24
N LEU A 152 21.21 2.05 0.16
CA LEU A 152 21.09 0.80 -0.58
C LEU A 152 19.69 0.18 -0.34
N GLY A 153 19.15 -0.45 -1.37
CA GLY A 153 17.96 -1.30 -1.26
C GLY A 153 18.31 -2.74 -1.59
N VAL A 154 17.93 -3.66 -0.71
CA VAL A 154 18.05 -5.12 -0.91
C VAL A 154 16.66 -5.72 -0.75
N TYR A 155 16.15 -6.39 -1.80
CA TYR A 155 14.77 -6.86 -1.83
C TYR A 155 14.70 -8.38 -1.93
N GLU A 156 13.86 -8.97 -1.09
CA GLU A 156 13.46 -10.38 -1.18
C GLU A 156 12.13 -10.40 -1.92
N ILE A 157 12.15 -10.73 -3.20
CA ILE A 157 10.99 -10.66 -4.10
C ILE A 157 11.00 -11.86 -5.07
N ASN A 158 9.81 -12.24 -5.49
CA ASN A 158 9.60 -13.10 -6.65
C ASN A 158 8.42 -12.50 -7.44
N ASP A 159 8.64 -12.06 -8.67
CA ASP A 159 7.66 -11.35 -9.51
C ASP A 159 6.90 -12.30 -10.46
N GLU A 160 7.18 -13.59 -10.42
CA GLU A 160 6.43 -14.58 -11.20
C GLU A 160 4.96 -14.59 -10.77
N LEU A 161 4.06 -14.88 -11.71
CA LEU A 161 2.65 -15.06 -11.37
C LEU A 161 2.47 -16.28 -10.45
N ILE A 162 1.56 -16.15 -9.49
CA ILE A 162 1.11 -17.31 -8.70
C ILE A 162 0.57 -18.39 -9.62
N ASN A 163 0.69 -19.65 -9.19
CA ASN A 163 0.23 -20.77 -10.00
C ASN A 163 -1.28 -20.71 -10.31
N ILE A 164 -1.70 -21.38 -11.36
CA ILE A 164 -3.07 -21.32 -11.88
C ILE A 164 -4.11 -21.81 -10.85
N ASN A 165 -3.78 -22.78 -10.00
CA ASN A 165 -4.68 -23.28 -8.97
C ASN A 165 -4.98 -22.20 -7.92
N HIS A 166 -3.97 -21.44 -7.54
CA HIS A 166 -4.14 -20.31 -6.63
C HIS A 166 -4.96 -19.19 -7.26
N GLN A 167 -4.73 -18.88 -8.55
CA GLN A 167 -5.53 -17.90 -9.29
C GLN A 167 -7.01 -18.29 -9.29
N ILE A 168 -7.35 -19.54 -9.64
CA ILE A 168 -8.73 -20.06 -9.64
C ILE A 168 -9.34 -19.95 -8.24
N LYS A 169 -8.58 -20.27 -7.19
CA LYS A 169 -9.03 -20.16 -5.80
C LYS A 169 -9.39 -18.74 -5.41
N ILE A 170 -8.54 -17.77 -5.80
CA ILE A 170 -8.77 -16.33 -5.56
C ILE A 170 -10.04 -15.90 -6.28
N GLU A 171 -10.18 -16.19 -7.57
CA GLU A 171 -11.33 -15.81 -8.37
C GLU A 171 -12.63 -16.40 -7.81
N LYS A 172 -12.61 -17.66 -7.37
CA LYS A 172 -13.76 -18.31 -6.71
C LYS A 172 -14.15 -17.61 -5.41
N GLN A 173 -13.16 -17.19 -4.61
CA GLN A 173 -13.44 -16.45 -3.37
C GLN A 173 -13.93 -15.02 -3.66
N LEU A 174 -13.36 -14.34 -4.64
CA LEU A 174 -13.81 -13.03 -5.07
C LEU A 174 -15.28 -13.05 -5.52
N LYS A 175 -15.67 -14.02 -6.33
CA LYS A 175 -17.08 -14.18 -6.79
C LYS A 175 -18.07 -14.33 -5.65
N LYS A 176 -17.68 -14.91 -4.49
CA LYS A 176 -18.53 -15.02 -3.30
C LYS A 176 -18.78 -13.67 -2.61
N LEU A 177 -17.98 -12.64 -2.92
CA LEU A 177 -18.13 -11.30 -2.38
C LEU A 177 -19.01 -10.39 -3.24
N LYS A 178 -19.48 -10.86 -4.40
CA LYS A 178 -20.40 -10.11 -5.25
C LYS A 178 -21.62 -9.64 -4.44
N ASN A 179 -21.95 -8.37 -4.55
CA ASN A 179 -23.02 -7.70 -3.79
C ASN A 179 -22.85 -7.71 -2.26
N LYS A 180 -21.67 -8.06 -1.75
CA LYS A 180 -21.37 -8.06 -0.30
C LYS A 180 -20.39 -6.97 0.12
N VAL A 181 -19.78 -6.32 -0.85
CA VAL A 181 -18.83 -5.21 -0.67
C VAL A 181 -19.30 -4.01 -1.48
N ASP A 182 -19.11 -2.82 -0.93
CA ASP A 182 -19.55 -1.57 -1.54
C ASP A 182 -18.43 -0.97 -2.40
N LEU A 183 -17.16 -1.23 -2.04
CA LEU A 183 -15.97 -0.71 -2.72
C LEU A 183 -14.90 -1.80 -2.78
N ILE A 184 -14.23 -1.89 -3.91
CA ILE A 184 -13.01 -2.69 -4.08
C ILE A 184 -11.83 -1.74 -4.27
N ILE A 185 -10.78 -1.90 -3.47
CA ILE A 185 -9.51 -1.21 -3.65
C ILE A 185 -8.47 -2.26 -4.05
N VAL A 186 -7.97 -2.11 -5.26
CA VAL A 186 -6.89 -2.94 -5.79
C VAL A 186 -5.57 -2.18 -5.62
N SER A 187 -4.60 -2.84 -5.02
CA SER A 187 -3.24 -2.32 -4.87
C SER A 187 -2.27 -3.34 -5.49
N ASP A 188 -2.01 -3.14 -6.78
CA ASP A 188 -1.22 -4.04 -7.62
C ASP A 188 0.22 -3.50 -7.73
N TYR A 189 1.13 -4.13 -7.01
CA TYR A 189 2.55 -3.76 -7.02
C TYR A 189 3.36 -4.54 -8.07
N GLY A 190 2.69 -5.38 -8.89
CA GLY A 190 3.33 -6.14 -9.95
C GLY A 190 4.23 -7.28 -9.47
N HIS A 191 3.99 -7.79 -8.26
CA HIS A 191 4.74 -8.93 -7.71
C HIS A 191 4.04 -10.28 -7.93
N GLY A 192 3.16 -10.36 -8.93
CA GLY A 192 2.60 -11.62 -9.42
C GLY A 192 1.42 -12.18 -8.65
N PHE A 193 0.81 -11.42 -7.75
CA PHE A 193 -0.42 -11.84 -7.07
C PHE A 193 -1.65 -11.77 -7.98
N LEU A 194 -1.76 -10.72 -8.78
CA LEU A 194 -2.94 -10.41 -9.57
C LEU A 194 -2.72 -10.73 -11.05
N SER A 195 -3.46 -11.70 -11.57
CA SER A 195 -3.44 -12.05 -12.98
C SER A 195 -4.46 -11.23 -13.79
N LYS A 196 -4.33 -11.25 -15.12
CA LYS A 196 -5.34 -10.68 -16.04
C LYS A 196 -6.74 -11.21 -15.76
N ASN A 197 -6.88 -12.49 -15.41
CA ASN A 197 -8.18 -13.10 -15.13
C ASN A 197 -8.73 -12.65 -13.77
N THR A 198 -7.86 -12.48 -12.78
CA THR A 198 -8.25 -11.89 -11.49
C THR A 198 -8.73 -10.45 -11.68
N ALA A 199 -8.02 -9.63 -12.47
CA ALA A 199 -8.42 -8.27 -12.79
C ALA A 199 -9.80 -8.20 -13.49
N LYS A 200 -10.05 -9.09 -14.47
CA LYS A 200 -11.37 -9.22 -15.12
C LYS A 200 -12.45 -9.60 -14.11
N THR A 201 -12.15 -10.53 -13.19
CA THR A 201 -13.10 -10.97 -12.17
C THR A 201 -13.48 -9.83 -11.24
N VAL A 202 -12.52 -9.00 -10.80
CA VAL A 202 -12.77 -7.81 -9.97
C VAL A 202 -13.82 -6.90 -10.60
N ALA A 203 -13.71 -6.62 -11.90
CA ALA A 203 -14.66 -5.76 -12.64
C ALA A 203 -16.10 -6.33 -12.67
N THR A 204 -16.31 -7.60 -12.35
CA THR A 204 -17.65 -8.24 -12.32
C THR A 204 -18.30 -8.28 -10.94
N ILE A 205 -17.56 -7.90 -9.90
CA ILE A 205 -18.01 -8.03 -8.51
C ILE A 205 -18.66 -6.76 -8.00
N SER A 206 -18.08 -5.60 -8.31
CA SER A 206 -18.55 -4.28 -7.90
C SER A 206 -18.37 -3.29 -9.03
N ASN A 207 -19.28 -2.31 -9.11
CA ASN A 207 -19.14 -1.18 -10.02
C ASN A 207 -18.19 -0.10 -9.47
N SER A 208 -17.89 -0.12 -8.16
CA SER A 208 -16.98 0.82 -7.50
C SER A 208 -15.63 0.15 -7.27
N VAL A 209 -14.71 0.35 -8.20
CA VAL A 209 -13.34 -0.17 -8.15
C VAL A 209 -12.35 0.97 -8.21
N ALA A 210 -11.51 1.10 -7.19
CA ALA A 210 -10.36 1.99 -7.17
C ALA A 210 -9.07 1.17 -7.36
N LEU A 211 -8.17 1.66 -8.21
CA LEU A 211 -6.90 1.01 -8.52
C LEU A 211 -5.72 1.89 -8.16
N ASN A 212 -4.75 1.32 -7.46
CA ASN A 212 -3.36 1.76 -7.44
C ASN A 212 -2.51 0.65 -8.08
N ALA A 213 -1.92 0.91 -9.22
CA ALA A 213 -0.94 0.03 -9.85
C ALA A 213 0.43 0.70 -9.80
N GLN A 214 1.46 -0.06 -9.49
CA GLN A 214 2.82 0.46 -9.35
C GLN A 214 3.79 -0.28 -10.26
N ILE A 215 4.76 0.49 -10.78
CA ILE A 215 5.94 -0.05 -11.43
C ILE A 215 7.09 0.01 -10.42
N ASN A 216 7.85 -1.05 -10.33
CA ASN A 216 9.05 -1.11 -9.51
C ASN A 216 10.26 -1.52 -10.35
N ALA A 217 11.47 -1.46 -9.77
CA ALA A 217 12.70 -1.75 -10.49
C ALA A 217 12.78 -3.18 -11.04
N ALA A 218 12.00 -4.11 -10.51
CA ALA A 218 12.02 -5.51 -10.93
C ALA A 218 10.99 -5.80 -12.04
N ASN A 219 9.94 -4.98 -12.19
CA ASN A 219 8.88 -5.20 -13.18
C ASN A 219 8.76 -4.09 -14.23
N LEU A 220 9.85 -3.40 -14.54
CA LEU A 220 9.91 -2.39 -15.58
C LEU A 220 9.38 -2.96 -16.92
N GLY A 221 8.38 -2.27 -17.51
CA GLY A 221 7.73 -2.68 -18.74
C GLY A 221 6.57 -3.67 -18.59
N LEU A 222 6.28 -4.17 -17.38
CA LEU A 222 5.14 -5.04 -17.11
C LEU A 222 3.99 -4.22 -16.49
N HIS A 223 3.38 -3.34 -17.29
CA HIS A 223 2.27 -2.51 -16.82
C HIS A 223 1.03 -3.33 -16.54
N THR A 224 0.64 -3.41 -15.28
CA THR A 224 -0.55 -4.14 -14.86
C THR A 224 -1.83 -3.33 -15.06
N ILE A 225 -1.76 -2.00 -15.14
CA ILE A 225 -2.91 -1.10 -15.30
C ILE A 225 -3.80 -1.50 -16.49
N ASN A 226 -3.21 -1.94 -17.60
CA ASN A 226 -3.92 -2.36 -18.80
C ASN A 226 -4.78 -3.62 -18.62
N ASN A 227 -4.60 -4.34 -17.52
CA ASN A 227 -5.40 -5.52 -17.19
C ASN A 227 -6.76 -5.17 -16.61
N TYR A 228 -6.93 -3.95 -16.11
CA TYR A 228 -8.12 -3.50 -15.41
C TYR A 228 -9.04 -2.71 -16.33
N LYS A 229 -10.34 -2.93 -16.18
CA LYS A 229 -11.41 -2.23 -16.91
C LYS A 229 -12.47 -1.78 -15.92
N ASN A 230 -13.30 -0.81 -16.34
CA ASN A 230 -14.42 -0.30 -15.55
C ASN A 230 -13.98 0.23 -14.17
N LEU A 231 -12.88 0.98 -14.14
CA LEU A 231 -12.39 1.63 -12.92
C LEU A 231 -13.16 2.93 -12.68
N GLU A 232 -13.58 3.14 -11.44
CA GLU A 232 -14.15 4.42 -11.01
C GLU A 232 -13.06 5.45 -10.71
N THR A 233 -11.95 4.97 -10.13
CA THR A 233 -10.82 5.83 -9.74
C THR A 233 -9.51 5.08 -9.94
N THR A 234 -8.51 5.79 -10.48
CA THR A 234 -7.13 5.29 -10.55
C THR A 234 -6.21 6.31 -9.89
N VAL A 235 -5.34 5.82 -9.01
CA VAL A 235 -4.32 6.61 -8.32
C VAL A 235 -2.97 6.00 -8.65
N ILE A 236 -2.21 6.69 -9.50
CA ILE A 236 -0.89 6.26 -9.97
C ILE A 236 0.07 7.45 -10.01
N ASN A 237 1.35 7.17 -9.97
CA ASN A 237 2.38 8.18 -10.21
C ASN A 237 2.43 8.49 -11.72
N GLU A 238 2.82 9.71 -12.09
CA GLU A 238 2.99 10.13 -13.49
C GLU A 238 3.96 9.20 -14.26
N MET A 239 4.97 8.68 -13.58
CA MET A 239 5.93 7.73 -14.18
C MET A 239 5.37 6.31 -14.37
N GLU A 240 4.16 6.03 -13.91
CA GLU A 240 3.48 4.75 -14.02
C GLU A 240 2.39 4.75 -15.10
N LEU A 241 2.22 5.88 -15.79
CA LEU A 241 1.40 6.06 -16.98
C LEU A 241 2.10 5.55 -18.23
#